data_549ff259bd2d0e3c3c1d72b61ff97b7b
#
_entry.id   549ff259bd2d0e3c3c1d72b61ff97b7b
#
_cell.length_a   1.000
_cell.length_b   1.000
_cell.length_c   1.000
_cell.angle_alpha   90.00
_cell.angle_beta   90.00
_cell.angle_gamma   90.00
#
_symmetry.space_group_name_H-M   'P 1'
#
loop_
_entity.id
_entity.type
_entity.pdbx_description
1 polymer ?
#
loop_
_entity_poly.entity_id
_entity_poly.type
_entity_poly.pdbx_seq_one_letter_code
_entity_poly.pdbx_strand_id
1 'polypeptide(L)'
;MENRHGLVVNTRLTLATGTAEREAAVEMVPRRGQRRVTLGGDKNYDTQDLVKQLRQRRVTPHVAPNNTNRSRAVDGRTTRHAGYAVSPRKRKRGEEIFGWMKTIGLRRKVRHRGRELVAWMFTYTAAAYHLMRMGKLVGAKA
;
A
#
# COMPACT_ATOMS: atom_id res chain seq x y z
N MET A 1 0.65 2.20 -3.73
CA MET A 1 0.60 1.66 -5.12
C MET A 1 -0.84 1.55 -5.56
N GLU A 2 -1.14 1.89 -6.81
CA GLU A 2 -2.44 1.60 -7.38
C GLU A 2 -2.48 0.19 -8.02
N ASN A 3 -3.65 -0.46 -7.97
CA ASN A 3 -3.77 -1.89 -8.31
C ASN A 3 -4.09 -2.19 -9.78
N ARG A 4 -4.39 -1.18 -10.60
CA ARG A 4 -4.77 -1.37 -12.00
C ARG A 4 -3.54 -1.65 -12.87
N HIS A 5 -2.53 -0.80 -12.75
CA HIS A 5 -1.32 -0.83 -13.57
C HIS A 5 -0.08 -1.18 -12.77
N GLY A 6 -0.17 -1.22 -11.44
CA GLY A 6 0.96 -1.47 -10.53
C GLY A 6 1.91 -0.29 -10.44
N LEU A 7 1.39 0.94 -10.55
CA LEU A 7 2.17 2.16 -10.42
C LEU A 7 2.26 2.62 -8.97
N VAL A 8 3.41 3.16 -8.60
CA VAL A 8 3.61 3.74 -7.26
C VAL A 8 2.99 5.12 -7.23
N VAL A 9 2.02 5.34 -6.35
CA VAL A 9 1.34 6.64 -6.23
C VAL A 9 1.91 7.50 -5.11
N ASN A 10 2.50 6.88 -4.10
CA ASN A 10 3.15 7.57 -2.99
C ASN A 10 4.13 6.62 -2.29
N THR A 11 5.17 7.20 -1.67
CA THR A 11 6.14 6.51 -0.84
C THR A 11 6.36 7.27 0.45
N ARG A 12 6.52 6.54 1.57
CA ARG A 12 6.86 7.13 2.86
C ARG A 12 7.81 6.23 3.61
N LEU A 13 8.86 6.81 4.15
CA LEU A 13 9.76 6.16 5.08
C LEU A 13 9.44 6.64 6.50
N THR A 14 9.27 5.70 7.42
CA THR A 14 9.03 5.95 8.84
C THR A 14 10.03 5.17 9.67
N LEU A 15 10.17 5.54 10.95
CA LEU A 15 10.85 4.68 11.92
C LEU A 15 10.00 3.42 12.15
N ALA A 16 10.66 2.30 12.39
CA ALA A 16 10.00 1.04 12.68
C ALA A 16 9.38 1.08 14.09
N THR A 17 8.07 1.33 14.14
CA THR A 17 7.24 1.21 15.35
C THR A 17 6.11 0.23 15.06
N GLY A 18 5.45 -0.27 16.10
CA GLY A 18 4.32 -1.19 15.93
C GLY A 18 3.11 -0.59 15.18
N THR A 19 3.05 0.73 15.01
CA THR A 19 1.93 1.49 14.41
C THR A 19 2.31 2.23 13.14
N ALA A 20 3.60 2.46 12.88
CA ALA A 20 4.10 3.33 11.82
C ALA A 20 3.54 3.03 10.42
N GLU A 21 3.35 1.76 10.07
CA GLU A 21 2.79 1.38 8.76
C GLU A 21 1.35 1.85 8.61
N ARG A 22 0.54 1.71 9.67
CA ARG A 22 -0.87 2.13 9.66
C ARG A 22 -1.01 3.64 9.62
N GLU A 23 -0.18 4.34 10.39
CA GLU A 23 -0.12 5.81 10.41
C GLU A 23 0.29 6.34 9.03
N ALA A 24 1.35 5.80 8.44
CA ALA A 24 1.79 6.13 7.09
C ALA A 24 0.69 5.88 6.04
N ALA A 25 -0.04 4.76 6.14
CA ALA A 25 -1.13 4.47 5.23
C ALA A 25 -2.25 5.51 5.31
N VAL A 26 -2.62 5.94 6.52
CA VAL A 26 -3.62 6.99 6.75
C VAL A 26 -3.17 8.34 6.20
N GLU A 27 -1.90 8.70 6.37
CA GLU A 27 -1.35 9.96 5.88
C GLU A 27 -1.21 10.02 4.35
N MET A 28 -0.86 8.89 3.73
CA MET A 28 -0.75 8.79 2.27
C MET A 28 -2.10 8.81 1.55
N VAL A 29 -3.19 8.55 2.27
CA VAL A 29 -4.54 8.61 1.68
C VAL A 29 -5.04 10.06 1.66
N PRO A 30 -5.54 10.57 0.52
CA PRO A 30 -6.09 11.92 0.43
C PRO A 30 -7.19 12.18 1.45
N ARG A 31 -7.16 13.30 2.13
CA ARG A 31 -8.15 13.66 3.17
C ARG A 31 -9.56 13.89 2.63
N ARG A 32 -9.68 14.31 1.38
CA ARG A 32 -10.96 14.50 0.69
C ARG A 32 -10.77 14.24 -0.80
N GLY A 33 -11.21 13.09 -1.28
CA GLY A 33 -11.33 12.78 -2.70
C GLY A 33 -12.81 12.76 -3.11
N GLN A 34 -13.12 13.22 -4.30
CA GLN A 34 -14.48 13.09 -4.87
C GLN A 34 -14.83 11.63 -5.20
N ARG A 35 -13.83 10.80 -5.44
CA ARG A 35 -14.01 9.38 -5.76
C ARG A 35 -13.83 8.50 -4.53
N ARG A 36 -14.65 7.47 -4.42
CA ARG A 36 -14.44 6.41 -3.44
C ARG A 36 -13.15 5.66 -3.78
N VAL A 37 -12.24 5.58 -2.82
CA VAL A 37 -10.98 4.86 -2.94
C VAL A 37 -11.06 3.62 -2.06
N THR A 38 -10.44 2.54 -2.49
CA THR A 38 -10.29 1.32 -1.71
C THR A 38 -8.83 1.17 -1.31
N LEU A 39 -8.56 0.93 -0.03
CA LEU A 39 -7.24 0.62 0.49
C LEU A 39 -7.15 -0.88 0.79
N GLY A 40 -6.27 -1.59 0.09
CA GLY A 40 -5.93 -2.98 0.37
C GLY A 40 -4.80 -3.06 1.40
N GLY A 41 -4.95 -3.89 2.42
CA GLY A 41 -3.95 -4.12 3.46
C GLY A 41 -3.91 -5.57 3.91
N ASP A 42 -2.86 -5.95 4.64
CA ASP A 42 -2.75 -7.24 5.27
C ASP A 42 -3.54 -7.30 6.60
N LYS A 43 -3.44 -8.41 7.33
CA LYS A 43 -4.15 -8.60 8.59
C LYS A 43 -3.75 -7.63 9.71
N ASN A 44 -2.53 -7.05 9.65
CA ASN A 44 -2.05 -6.09 10.64
C ASN A 44 -2.78 -4.74 10.54
N TYR A 45 -3.46 -4.50 9.41
CA TYR A 45 -4.28 -3.31 9.20
C TYR A 45 -5.73 -3.47 9.70
N ASP A 46 -6.14 -4.67 10.17
CA ASP A 46 -7.48 -4.93 10.70
C ASP A 46 -7.61 -4.45 12.15
N THR A 47 -7.58 -3.14 12.33
CA THR A 47 -7.75 -2.47 13.62
C THR A 47 -8.93 -1.50 13.59
N GLN A 48 -9.66 -1.39 14.71
CA GLN A 48 -10.84 -0.50 14.82
C GLN A 48 -10.49 0.95 14.48
N ASP A 49 -9.36 1.43 14.99
CA ASP A 49 -8.91 2.80 14.78
C ASP A 49 -8.62 3.07 13.30
N LEU A 50 -7.86 2.21 12.63
CA LEU A 50 -7.55 2.38 11.21
C LEU A 50 -8.81 2.35 10.35
N VAL A 51 -9.70 1.38 10.58
CA VAL A 51 -10.96 1.27 9.83
C VAL A 51 -11.82 2.52 10.01
N LYS A 52 -11.91 3.06 11.24
CA LYS A 52 -12.61 4.31 11.55
C LYS A 52 -11.99 5.49 10.78
N GLN A 53 -10.69 5.67 10.84
CA GLN A 53 -9.97 6.75 10.16
C GLN A 53 -10.12 6.69 8.64
N LEU A 54 -10.03 5.51 8.04
CA LEU A 54 -10.23 5.32 6.60
C LEU A 54 -11.66 5.67 6.18
N ARG A 55 -12.66 5.23 6.93
CA ARG A 55 -14.07 5.53 6.64
C ARG A 55 -14.37 7.03 6.74
N GLN A 56 -13.81 7.73 7.72
CA GLN A 56 -13.92 9.19 7.84
C GLN A 56 -13.36 9.92 6.58
N ARG A 57 -12.38 9.32 5.91
CA ARG A 57 -11.79 9.82 4.67
C ARG A 57 -12.49 9.31 3.40
N ARG A 58 -13.62 8.62 3.54
CA ARG A 58 -14.36 7.98 2.43
C ARG A 58 -13.55 6.89 1.71
N VAL A 59 -12.65 6.23 2.42
CA VAL A 59 -11.86 5.10 1.94
C VAL A 59 -12.45 3.80 2.44
N THR A 60 -12.68 2.86 1.52
CA THR A 60 -13.18 1.54 1.86
C THR A 60 -12.01 0.63 2.24
N PRO A 61 -11.93 0.11 3.47
CA PRO A 61 -10.86 -0.78 3.89
C PRO A 61 -11.09 -2.19 3.34
N HIS A 62 -10.25 -2.63 2.41
CA HIS A 62 -10.19 -4.03 1.95
C HIS A 62 -9.01 -4.75 2.62
N VAL A 63 -9.07 -4.84 3.93
CA VAL A 63 -8.03 -5.42 4.78
C VAL A 63 -8.33 -6.90 5.01
N ALA A 64 -7.30 -7.73 4.99
CA ALA A 64 -7.46 -9.15 5.34
C ALA A 64 -7.89 -9.28 6.81
N PRO A 65 -8.87 -10.16 7.13
CA PRO A 65 -9.37 -10.29 8.49
C PRO A 65 -8.28 -10.85 9.40
N ASN A 66 -8.15 -10.25 10.58
CA ASN A 66 -7.29 -10.78 11.64
C ASN A 66 -8.08 -11.80 12.47
N ASN A 67 -7.88 -13.08 12.19
CA ASN A 67 -8.55 -14.16 12.90
C ASN A 67 -7.92 -14.46 14.27
N THR A 68 -6.78 -13.85 14.59
CA THR A 68 -6.07 -14.06 15.87
C THR A 68 -6.68 -13.27 17.02
N ASN A 69 -7.32 -12.13 16.71
CA ASN A 69 -7.99 -11.28 17.68
C ASN A 69 -9.51 -11.37 17.49
N ARG A 70 -10.24 -11.56 18.58
CA ARG A 70 -11.69 -11.83 18.63
C ARG A 70 -12.59 -10.78 18.00
N SER A 71 -12.09 -9.60 17.65
CA SER A 71 -12.87 -8.52 17.04
C SER A 71 -12.31 -8.11 15.68
N ARG A 72 -12.98 -8.56 14.61
CA ARG A 72 -12.74 -8.03 13.28
C ARG A 72 -13.17 -6.57 13.24
N ALA A 73 -12.29 -5.69 12.78
CA ALA A 73 -12.63 -4.28 12.58
C ALA A 73 -13.41 -4.06 11.28
N VAL A 74 -13.15 -4.87 10.26
CA VAL A 74 -13.88 -4.85 8.99
C VAL A 74 -15.14 -5.67 9.10
N ASP A 75 -16.29 -4.99 8.95
CA ASP A 75 -17.63 -5.58 9.08
C ASP A 75 -18.20 -6.12 7.74
N GLY A 76 -19.39 -6.74 7.83
CA GLY A 76 -20.11 -7.30 6.70
C GLY A 76 -20.47 -6.30 5.59
N ARG A 77 -20.53 -4.99 5.89
CA ARG A 77 -20.74 -3.96 4.86
C ARG A 77 -19.63 -3.93 3.82
N THR A 78 -18.40 -4.25 4.23
CA THR A 78 -17.24 -4.32 3.34
C THR A 78 -17.06 -5.73 2.77
N THR A 79 -17.15 -6.77 3.59
CA THR A 79 -16.81 -8.15 3.18
C THR A 79 -17.78 -8.76 2.20
N ARG A 80 -19.05 -8.31 2.20
CA ARG A 80 -20.08 -8.78 1.25
C ARG A 80 -19.91 -8.29 -0.18
N HIS A 81 -19.08 -7.25 -0.41
CA HIS A 81 -18.84 -6.75 -1.75
C HIS A 81 -17.95 -7.69 -2.56
N ALA A 82 -18.35 -7.99 -3.81
CA ALA A 82 -17.55 -8.83 -4.73
C ALA A 82 -16.11 -8.33 -4.90
N GLY A 83 -15.91 -7.00 -4.90
CA GLY A 83 -14.59 -6.39 -4.95
C GLY A 83 -13.68 -6.73 -3.77
N TYR A 84 -14.25 -7.06 -2.61
CA TYR A 84 -13.46 -7.48 -1.45
C TYR A 84 -12.75 -8.82 -1.71
N ALA A 85 -13.43 -9.79 -2.31
CA ALA A 85 -12.83 -11.09 -2.64
C ALA A 85 -11.70 -11.00 -3.69
N VAL A 86 -11.74 -9.97 -4.55
CA VAL A 86 -10.70 -9.73 -5.57
C VAL A 86 -9.47 -9.02 -4.99
N SER A 87 -9.63 -8.25 -3.93
CA SER A 87 -8.57 -7.42 -3.34
C SER A 87 -7.31 -8.20 -2.93
N PRO A 88 -7.37 -9.40 -2.32
CA PRO A 88 -6.18 -10.18 -1.97
C PRO A 88 -5.32 -10.52 -3.20
N ARG A 89 -5.96 -10.85 -4.34
CA ARG A 89 -5.24 -11.16 -5.58
C ARG A 89 -4.52 -9.92 -6.14
N LYS A 90 -5.19 -8.76 -6.11
CA LYS A 90 -4.63 -7.51 -6.59
C LYS A 90 -3.52 -6.97 -5.69
N ARG A 91 -3.56 -7.26 -4.38
CA ARG A 91 -2.53 -6.88 -3.42
C ARG A 91 -1.15 -7.46 -3.74
N LYS A 92 -1.08 -8.64 -4.36
CA LYS A 92 0.19 -9.24 -4.80
C LYS A 92 1.02 -8.30 -5.69
N ARG A 93 0.40 -7.40 -6.43
CA ARG A 93 1.14 -6.38 -7.19
C ARG A 93 1.94 -5.42 -6.31
N GLY A 94 1.48 -5.16 -5.07
CA GLY A 94 2.27 -4.43 -4.07
C GLY A 94 3.55 -5.15 -3.67
N GLU A 95 3.53 -6.47 -3.67
CA GLU A 95 4.69 -7.29 -3.35
C GLU A 95 5.71 -7.29 -4.50
N GLU A 96 5.26 -7.17 -5.76
CA GLU A 96 6.14 -7.13 -6.94
C GLU A 96 7.16 -5.99 -6.87
N ILE A 97 6.74 -4.79 -6.43
CA ILE A 97 7.68 -3.67 -6.31
C ILE A 97 8.72 -3.90 -5.24
N PHE A 98 8.33 -4.45 -4.09
CA PHE A 98 9.29 -4.75 -3.02
C PHE A 98 10.26 -5.86 -3.45
N GLY A 99 9.80 -6.86 -4.18
CA GLY A 99 10.64 -7.86 -4.81
C GLY A 99 11.66 -7.22 -5.77
N TRP A 100 11.20 -6.37 -6.66
CA TRP A 100 12.03 -5.65 -7.60
C TRP A 100 13.04 -4.72 -6.90
N MET A 101 12.60 -3.98 -5.88
CA MET A 101 13.49 -3.13 -5.09
C MET A 101 14.60 -3.92 -4.40
N LYS A 102 14.30 -5.12 -3.89
CA LYS A 102 15.28 -5.98 -3.22
C LYS A 102 16.30 -6.58 -4.18
N THR A 103 15.89 -6.92 -5.38
CA THR A 103 16.73 -7.62 -6.39
C THR A 103 17.42 -6.63 -7.33
N ILE A 104 16.67 -5.98 -8.19
CA ILE A 104 17.16 -5.06 -9.22
C ILE A 104 17.50 -3.70 -8.64
N GLY A 105 16.63 -3.16 -7.76
CA GLY A 105 16.86 -1.90 -7.07
C GLY A 105 17.96 -1.94 -5.99
N LEU A 106 18.56 -3.10 -5.73
CA LEU A 106 19.65 -3.33 -4.78
C LEU A 106 19.35 -2.83 -3.35
N ARG A 107 18.07 -2.87 -2.94
CA ARG A 107 17.56 -2.39 -1.64
C ARG A 107 17.36 -3.49 -0.61
N ARG A 108 18.07 -4.62 -0.74
CA ARG A 108 18.00 -5.70 0.26
C ARG A 108 18.53 -5.27 1.62
N LYS A 109 19.52 -4.36 1.65
CA LYS A 109 20.08 -3.76 2.87
C LYS A 109 20.12 -2.25 2.72
N VAL A 110 19.88 -1.53 3.82
CA VAL A 110 20.08 -0.08 3.89
C VAL A 110 21.59 0.19 3.85
N ARG A 111 22.05 0.93 2.86
CA ARG A 111 23.47 1.25 2.64
C ARG A 111 23.83 2.67 3.10
N HIS A 112 22.84 3.47 3.45
CA HIS A 112 23.01 4.87 3.83
C HIS A 112 22.59 5.08 5.27
N ARG A 113 23.21 6.05 5.92
CA ARG A 113 22.86 6.52 7.28
C ARG A 113 22.01 7.79 7.17
N GLY A 114 21.11 7.96 8.14
CA GLY A 114 20.22 9.11 8.19
C GLY A 114 18.89 8.88 7.46
N ARG A 115 17.80 9.26 8.11
CA ARG A 115 16.44 9.01 7.62
C ARG A 115 16.17 9.71 6.30
N GLU A 116 16.63 10.93 6.12
CA GLU A 116 16.40 11.73 4.92
C GLU A 116 17.04 11.10 3.69
N LEU A 117 18.32 10.71 3.78
CA LEU A 117 19.02 10.07 2.68
C LEU A 117 18.40 8.71 2.32
N VAL A 118 18.00 7.92 3.32
CA VAL A 118 17.32 6.65 3.09
C VAL A 118 15.95 6.87 2.44
N ALA A 119 15.18 7.88 2.87
CA ALA A 119 13.89 8.25 2.28
C ALA A 119 14.05 8.71 0.83
N TRP A 120 15.03 9.56 0.56
CA TRP A 120 15.35 10.00 -0.79
C TRP A 120 15.69 8.82 -1.71
N MET A 121 16.58 7.95 -1.27
CA MET A 121 16.98 6.76 -2.03
C MET A 121 15.82 5.78 -2.24
N PHE A 122 14.91 5.65 -1.26
CA PHE A 122 13.71 4.82 -1.40
C PHE A 122 12.77 5.40 -2.47
N THR A 123 12.54 6.71 -2.43
CA THR A 123 11.72 7.41 -3.42
C THR A 123 12.32 7.36 -4.81
N TYR A 124 13.63 7.55 -4.93
CA TYR A 124 14.36 7.43 -6.20
C TYR A 124 14.23 6.03 -6.81
N THR A 125 14.40 4.99 -5.98
CA THR A 125 14.24 3.59 -6.44
C THR A 125 12.79 3.31 -6.86
N ALA A 126 11.80 3.88 -6.16
CA ALA A 126 10.39 3.77 -6.56
C ALA A 126 10.11 4.49 -7.89
N ALA A 127 10.76 5.64 -8.14
CA ALA A 127 10.66 6.35 -9.41
C ALA A 127 11.28 5.54 -10.57
N ALA A 128 12.42 4.91 -10.36
CA ALA A 128 13.06 4.03 -11.36
C ALA A 128 12.15 2.83 -11.71
N TYR A 129 11.55 2.19 -10.69
CA TYR A 129 10.55 1.14 -10.92
C TYR A 129 9.35 1.67 -11.73
N HIS A 130 8.89 2.87 -11.42
CA HIS A 130 7.76 3.50 -12.08
C HIS A 130 8.04 3.70 -13.58
N LEU A 131 9.21 4.25 -13.93
CA LEU A 131 9.63 4.43 -15.31
C LEU A 131 9.71 3.10 -16.07
N MET A 132 10.34 2.09 -15.47
CA MET A 132 10.41 0.74 -16.04
C MET A 132 9.01 0.15 -16.26
N ARG A 133 8.10 0.33 -15.30
CA ARG A 133 6.73 -0.17 -15.40
C ARG A 133 5.93 0.56 -16.48
N MET A 134 6.08 1.88 -16.59
CA MET A 134 5.45 2.67 -17.64
C MET A 134 5.91 2.23 -19.03
N GLY A 135 7.21 2.00 -19.24
CA GLY A 135 7.74 1.48 -20.50
C GLY A 135 7.09 0.16 -20.92
N LYS A 136 6.93 -0.77 -19.95
CA LYS A 136 6.22 -2.04 -20.22
C LYS A 136 4.73 -1.86 -20.54
N LEU A 137 4.06 -0.88 -19.94
CA LEU A 137 2.65 -0.61 -20.20
C LEU A 137 2.42 0.04 -21.57
N VAL A 138 3.36 0.85 -22.04
CA VAL A 138 3.33 1.45 -23.38
C VAL A 138 3.68 0.40 -24.44
N GLY A 139 4.74 -0.37 -24.25
CA GLY A 139 5.16 -1.42 -25.19
C GLY A 139 4.17 -2.58 -25.32
N ALA A 140 3.34 -2.85 -24.31
CA ALA A 140 2.28 -3.86 -24.38
C ALA A 140 1.05 -3.41 -25.18
N LYS A 141 0.99 -2.15 -25.64
CA LYS A 141 -0.09 -1.59 -26.47
C LYS A 141 0.31 -1.45 -27.95
N ALA A 142 1.57 -1.71 -28.26
CA ALA A 142 2.07 -1.79 -29.63
C ALA A 142 2.03 -3.24 -30.15
#